data_32078e7df87c02605bc895e56be5017c
#
_entry.id   32078e7df87c02605bc895e56be5017c
#
_cell.length_a   1.000
_cell.length_b   1.000
_cell.length_c   1.000
_cell.angle_alpha   90.00
_cell.angle_beta   90.00
_cell.angle_gamma   90.00
#
_symmetry.space_group_name_H-M   'P 1'
#
loop_
_entity.id
_entity.type
_entity.pdbx_description
1 polymer ?
#
loop_
_entity_poly.entity_id
_entity_poly.type
_entity_poly.pdbx_seq_one_letter_code
_entity_poly.pdbx_strand_id
1 'polypeptide(L)'
;MKRKKIVVALGHKALGTTLPEQKAAVKRSAKVIADLVAAGADVVITHSNAPQVGMIHMAMNEFGKMHTDYSAAPMSVCSAMSEGYIGYDLQNAIRAELLRRGIFKTTSTILTQVEVDPYDDAFNNPVKLIGRTLTKEEADAEEEKGNYVTKTEDGYRRIVAAPKPQDIVEIDSIRLLLDAGQVVIAAGGGGIPVLPQNEELKGASAVIEKDLTSGLMAEMLNADMLMILTSVENVSTSRISSPERTITSPVIGWITS
;
A
#
# COMPACT_ATOMS: atom_id res chain seq x y z
N MET A 1 27.55 9.13 -13.30
CA MET A 1 27.28 8.08 -12.30
C MET A 1 25.86 7.54 -12.55
N LYS A 2 25.65 6.22 -12.47
CA LYS A 2 24.32 5.63 -12.55
C LYS A 2 23.51 6.08 -11.33
N ARG A 3 22.29 6.61 -11.52
CA ARG A 3 21.41 7.00 -10.41
C ARG A 3 20.96 5.74 -9.67
N LYS A 4 20.89 5.81 -8.36
CA LYS A 4 20.40 4.69 -7.54
C LYS A 4 18.88 4.63 -7.59
N LYS A 5 18.33 3.44 -7.83
CA LYS A 5 16.90 3.16 -7.74
C LYS A 5 16.57 2.77 -6.30
N ILE A 6 15.62 3.48 -5.69
CA ILE A 6 15.22 3.27 -4.30
C ILE A 6 13.70 3.05 -4.25
N VAL A 7 13.27 1.94 -3.65
CA VAL A 7 11.87 1.72 -3.26
C VAL A 7 11.69 2.18 -1.83
N VAL A 8 10.75 3.07 -1.58
CA VAL A 8 10.44 3.63 -0.26
C VAL A 8 9.05 3.19 0.18
N ALA A 9 8.97 2.36 1.22
CA ALA A 9 7.73 1.87 1.77
C ALA A 9 7.28 2.72 2.97
N LEU A 10 6.24 3.53 2.81
CA LEU A 10 5.68 4.39 3.84
C LEU A 10 4.72 3.61 4.75
N GLY A 11 5.05 3.50 6.03
CA GLY A 11 4.19 2.87 7.04
C GLY A 11 2.97 3.72 7.41
N HIS A 12 2.04 3.13 8.18
CA HIS A 12 0.79 3.77 8.58
C HIS A 12 0.98 5.12 9.29
N LYS A 13 1.91 5.21 10.23
CA LYS A 13 2.16 6.47 10.96
C LYS A 13 2.76 7.58 10.08
N ALA A 14 3.34 7.23 8.93
CA ALA A 14 3.80 8.20 7.94
C ALA A 14 2.65 8.85 7.14
N LEU A 15 1.41 8.40 7.35
CA LEU A 15 0.23 8.85 6.59
C LEU A 15 -0.91 9.36 7.47
N GLY A 16 -0.99 8.97 8.76
CA GLY A 16 -2.11 9.30 9.64
C GLY A 16 -3.39 8.51 9.31
N THR A 17 -4.42 8.71 10.13
CA THR A 17 -5.71 8.02 10.05
C THR A 17 -6.81 8.92 9.47
N THR A 18 -6.88 10.15 9.94
CA THR A 18 -7.86 11.16 9.48
C THR A 18 -7.29 12.00 8.36
N LEU A 19 -8.16 12.65 7.57
CA LEU A 19 -7.73 13.53 6.48
C LEU A 19 -6.81 14.69 6.93
N PRO A 20 -7.08 15.40 8.05
CA PRO A 20 -6.15 16.41 8.57
C PRO A 20 -4.79 15.85 8.96
N GLU A 21 -4.76 14.69 9.62
CA GLU A 21 -3.53 13.98 9.98
C GLU A 21 -2.75 13.56 8.73
N GLN A 22 -3.44 13.00 7.72
CA GLN A 22 -2.85 12.61 6.46
C GLN A 22 -2.18 13.80 5.77
N LYS A 23 -2.87 14.94 5.67
CA LYS A 23 -2.31 16.16 5.08
C LYS A 23 -1.07 16.68 5.80
N ALA A 24 -1.02 16.54 7.11
CA ALA A 24 0.17 16.89 7.88
C ALA A 24 1.31 15.86 7.69
N ALA A 25 0.97 14.58 7.68
CA ALA A 25 1.92 13.47 7.57
C ALA A 25 2.59 13.41 6.19
N VAL A 26 1.82 13.56 5.10
CA VAL A 26 2.39 13.54 3.73
C VAL A 26 3.38 14.69 3.49
N LYS A 27 3.20 15.84 4.16
CA LYS A 27 4.17 16.96 4.10
C LYS A 27 5.51 16.58 4.74
N ARG A 28 5.49 15.80 5.84
CA ARG A 28 6.71 15.29 6.47
C ARG A 28 7.39 14.26 5.57
N SER A 29 6.63 13.28 5.08
CA SER A 29 7.12 12.26 4.16
C SER A 29 7.70 12.87 2.88
N ALA A 30 7.06 13.91 2.33
CA ALA A 30 7.53 14.62 1.14
C ALA A 30 8.93 15.22 1.31
N LYS A 31 9.30 15.69 2.51
CA LYS A 31 10.66 16.21 2.78
C LYS A 31 11.70 15.11 2.63
N VAL A 32 11.44 13.93 3.22
CA VAL A 32 12.35 12.77 3.14
C VAL A 32 12.51 12.29 1.70
N ILE A 33 11.39 12.20 0.96
CA ILE A 33 11.43 11.84 -0.47
C ILE A 33 12.24 12.87 -1.27
N ALA A 34 12.03 14.17 -1.01
CA ALA A 34 12.77 15.22 -1.69
C ALA A 34 14.26 15.22 -1.35
N ASP A 35 14.67 14.79 -0.15
CA ASP A 35 16.08 14.59 0.20
C ASP A 35 16.73 13.50 -0.66
N LEU A 36 16.03 12.36 -0.84
CA LEU A 36 16.53 11.28 -1.70
C LEU A 36 16.63 11.72 -3.17
N VAL A 37 15.63 12.43 -3.66
CA VAL A 37 15.64 12.97 -5.04
C VAL A 37 16.75 14.00 -5.23
N ALA A 38 16.97 14.89 -4.26
CA ALA A 38 18.06 15.87 -4.27
C ALA A 38 19.44 15.20 -4.24
N ALA A 39 19.57 14.06 -3.56
CA ALA A 39 20.77 13.23 -3.55
C ALA A 39 20.98 12.46 -4.89
N GLY A 40 20.10 12.63 -5.88
CA GLY A 40 20.22 12.04 -7.21
C GLY A 40 19.63 10.64 -7.34
N ALA A 41 18.77 10.20 -6.42
CA ALA A 41 18.07 8.92 -6.52
C ALA A 41 16.87 8.99 -7.48
N ASP A 42 16.55 7.83 -8.08
CA ASP A 42 15.28 7.56 -8.72
C ASP A 42 14.40 6.81 -7.70
N VAL A 43 13.21 7.36 -7.39
CA VAL A 43 12.44 6.94 -6.23
C VAL A 43 11.07 6.41 -6.65
N VAL A 44 10.73 5.20 -6.20
CA VAL A 44 9.38 4.64 -6.19
C VAL A 44 8.89 4.57 -4.75
N ILE A 45 7.63 4.93 -4.54
CA ILE A 45 7.02 5.02 -3.21
C ILE A 45 5.84 4.05 -3.16
N THR A 46 5.84 3.16 -2.18
CA THR A 46 4.65 2.42 -1.76
C THR A 46 4.14 3.00 -0.45
N HIS A 47 2.88 2.80 -0.13
CA HIS A 47 2.30 3.34 1.09
C HIS A 47 1.26 2.40 1.72
N SER A 48 1.06 2.52 3.03
CA SER A 48 -0.02 1.83 3.74
C SER A 48 -1.37 2.50 3.45
N ASN A 49 -2.48 1.76 3.59
CA ASN A 49 -3.84 2.28 3.38
C ASN A 49 -4.88 1.74 4.38
N ALA A 50 -4.49 0.94 5.35
CA ALA A 50 -5.43 0.15 6.17
C ALA A 50 -6.61 0.94 6.78
N PRO A 51 -6.44 2.15 7.37
CA PRO A 51 -7.58 2.94 7.84
C PRO A 51 -8.45 3.47 6.69
N GLN A 52 -7.82 3.93 5.61
CA GLN A 52 -8.50 4.57 4.49
C GLN A 52 -9.34 3.57 3.70
N VAL A 53 -8.80 2.39 3.37
CA VAL A 53 -9.56 1.35 2.66
C VAL A 53 -10.73 0.85 3.48
N GLY A 54 -10.55 0.71 4.82
CA GLY A 54 -11.63 0.32 5.71
C GLY A 54 -12.75 1.36 5.78
N MET A 55 -12.40 2.64 5.86
CA MET A 55 -13.35 3.76 5.84
C MET A 55 -14.13 3.81 4.51
N ILE A 56 -13.43 3.72 3.38
CA ILE A 56 -14.05 3.73 2.05
C ILE A 56 -15.01 2.55 1.91
N HIS A 57 -14.58 1.34 2.30
CA HIS A 57 -15.41 0.16 2.20
C HIS A 57 -16.69 0.27 3.05
N MET A 58 -16.58 0.78 4.28
CA MET A 58 -17.76 1.03 5.13
C MET A 58 -18.70 2.06 4.52
N ALA A 59 -18.16 3.21 4.07
CA ALA A 59 -18.97 4.28 3.49
C ALA A 59 -19.73 3.81 2.25
N MET A 60 -19.07 3.07 1.34
CA MET A 60 -19.69 2.54 0.13
C MET A 60 -20.77 1.49 0.46
N ASN A 61 -20.53 0.64 1.43
CA ASN A 61 -21.51 -0.36 1.86
C ASN A 61 -22.73 0.25 2.55
N GLU A 62 -22.52 1.21 3.46
CA GLU A 62 -23.65 1.87 4.13
C GLU A 62 -24.48 2.70 3.14
N PHE A 63 -23.83 3.40 2.22
CA PHE A 63 -24.53 4.13 1.17
C PHE A 63 -25.35 3.20 0.27
N GLY A 64 -24.78 2.08 -0.18
CA GLY A 64 -25.46 1.09 -1.01
C GLY A 64 -26.66 0.42 -0.33
N LYS A 65 -26.66 0.29 1.02
CA LYS A 65 -27.83 -0.19 1.78
C LYS A 65 -28.98 0.80 1.81
N MET A 66 -28.66 2.09 1.91
CA MET A 66 -29.67 3.16 1.96
C MET A 66 -30.23 3.50 0.58
N HIS A 67 -29.49 3.22 -0.47
CA HIS A 67 -29.78 3.57 -1.86
C HIS A 67 -29.65 2.33 -2.75
N THR A 68 -30.75 1.66 -3.03
CA THR A 68 -30.77 0.37 -3.75
C THR A 68 -30.39 0.45 -5.23
N ASP A 69 -30.35 1.65 -5.80
CA ASP A 69 -29.83 1.98 -7.16
C ASP A 69 -28.28 1.93 -7.22
N TYR A 70 -27.62 1.88 -6.06
CA TYR A 70 -26.18 1.76 -5.95
C TYR A 70 -25.82 0.40 -5.36
N SER A 71 -24.70 -0.17 -5.79
CA SER A 71 -24.19 -1.43 -5.25
C SER A 71 -23.06 -1.18 -4.25
N ALA A 72 -22.90 -2.12 -3.33
CA ALA A 72 -21.72 -2.15 -2.46
C ALA A 72 -20.44 -2.28 -3.32
N ALA A 73 -19.37 -1.60 -2.93
CA ALA A 73 -18.10 -1.69 -3.62
C ALA A 73 -17.29 -2.90 -3.14
N PRO A 74 -16.79 -3.75 -4.06
CA PRO A 74 -15.86 -4.82 -3.72
C PRO A 74 -14.56 -4.27 -3.09
N MET A 75 -13.87 -5.10 -2.30
CA MET A 75 -12.62 -4.71 -1.62
C MET A 75 -11.54 -4.22 -2.60
N SER A 76 -11.42 -4.86 -3.78
CA SER A 76 -10.48 -4.43 -4.83
C SER A 76 -10.76 -3.02 -5.34
N VAL A 77 -12.02 -2.65 -5.53
CA VAL A 77 -12.43 -1.28 -5.91
C VAL A 77 -12.11 -0.30 -4.79
N CYS A 78 -12.36 -0.66 -3.53
CA CYS A 78 -12.00 0.17 -2.39
C CYS A 78 -10.47 0.34 -2.25
N SER A 79 -9.70 -0.70 -2.58
CA SER A 79 -8.24 -0.61 -2.64
C SER A 79 -7.80 0.40 -3.71
N ALA A 80 -8.35 0.31 -4.93
CA ALA A 80 -8.07 1.27 -6.01
C ALA A 80 -8.43 2.71 -5.61
N MET A 81 -9.59 2.92 -4.98
CA MET A 81 -10.00 4.24 -4.48
C MET A 81 -9.02 4.76 -3.42
N SER A 82 -8.52 3.89 -2.54
CA SER A 82 -7.54 4.26 -1.50
C SER A 82 -6.17 4.63 -2.08
N GLU A 83 -5.75 3.99 -3.16
CA GLU A 83 -4.52 4.38 -3.89
C GLU A 83 -4.64 5.79 -4.46
N GLY A 84 -5.77 6.11 -5.09
CA GLY A 84 -6.03 7.46 -5.58
C GLY A 84 -6.14 8.49 -4.44
N TYR A 85 -6.85 8.16 -3.37
CA TYR A 85 -7.06 9.03 -2.22
C TYR A 85 -5.74 9.45 -1.54
N ILE A 86 -4.88 8.48 -1.23
CA ILE A 86 -3.58 8.73 -0.58
C ILE A 86 -2.56 9.25 -1.60
N GLY A 87 -2.53 8.63 -2.78
CA GLY A 87 -1.61 9.01 -3.86
C GLY A 87 -1.78 10.45 -4.29
N TYR A 88 -3.00 10.96 -4.36
CA TYR A 88 -3.29 12.37 -4.65
C TYR A 88 -2.62 13.32 -3.64
N ASP A 89 -2.77 13.05 -2.34
CA ASP A 89 -2.18 13.90 -1.30
C ASP A 89 -0.63 13.81 -1.31
N LEU A 90 -0.07 12.61 -1.46
CA LEU A 90 1.37 12.39 -1.57
C LEU A 90 1.96 13.09 -2.79
N GLN A 91 1.33 12.91 -3.96
CA GLN A 91 1.76 13.50 -5.21
C GLN A 91 1.84 15.02 -5.11
N ASN A 92 0.81 15.66 -4.55
CA ASN A 92 0.78 17.11 -4.36
C ASN A 92 1.83 17.58 -3.36
N ALA A 93 1.99 16.87 -2.23
CA ALA A 93 2.96 17.24 -1.20
C ALA A 93 4.40 17.10 -1.71
N ILE A 94 4.73 16.01 -2.40
CA ILE A 94 6.06 15.79 -2.98
C ILE A 94 6.36 16.83 -4.06
N ARG A 95 5.42 17.05 -4.98
CA ARG A 95 5.58 18.08 -6.02
C ARG A 95 5.87 19.45 -5.42
N ALA A 96 5.08 19.86 -4.40
CA ALA A 96 5.28 21.15 -3.75
C ALA A 96 6.64 21.26 -3.06
N GLU A 97 7.11 20.18 -2.43
CA GLU A 97 8.43 20.16 -1.77
C GLU A 97 9.57 20.22 -2.79
N LEU A 98 9.50 19.46 -3.88
CA LEU A 98 10.48 19.49 -4.95
C LEU A 98 10.57 20.88 -5.57
N LEU A 99 9.44 21.53 -5.86
CA LEU A 99 9.42 22.89 -6.40
C LEU A 99 10.06 23.91 -5.45
N ARG A 100 9.79 23.80 -4.12
CA ARG A 100 10.45 24.68 -3.12
C ARG A 100 11.98 24.56 -3.12
N ARG A 101 12.50 23.39 -3.54
CA ARG A 101 13.94 23.13 -3.65
C ARG A 101 14.50 23.43 -5.05
N GLY A 102 13.70 23.95 -5.97
CA GLY A 102 14.11 24.19 -7.35
C GLY A 102 14.29 22.92 -8.18
N ILE A 103 13.69 21.81 -7.77
CA ILE A 103 13.77 20.52 -8.47
C ILE A 103 12.52 20.35 -9.32
N PHE A 104 12.67 20.34 -10.63
CA PHE A 104 11.57 20.22 -11.59
C PHE A 104 11.41 18.76 -12.04
N LYS A 105 10.84 17.93 -11.18
CA LYS A 105 10.49 16.53 -11.48
C LYS A 105 8.99 16.32 -11.32
N THR A 106 8.41 15.55 -12.23
CA THR A 106 7.01 15.10 -12.13
C THR A 106 6.90 14.00 -11.09
N THR A 107 5.82 14.03 -10.34
CA THR A 107 5.40 12.93 -9.46
C THR A 107 4.11 12.36 -10.00
N SER A 108 4.05 11.05 -10.20
CA SER A 108 2.88 10.36 -10.76
C SER A 108 2.43 9.24 -9.83
N THR A 109 1.11 9.12 -9.66
CA THR A 109 0.48 7.99 -8.97
C THR A 109 -0.07 7.02 -10.00
N ILE A 110 0.27 5.73 -9.87
CA ILE A 110 -0.20 4.66 -10.73
C ILE A 110 -1.10 3.75 -9.91
N LEU A 111 -2.34 3.56 -10.37
CA LEU A 111 -3.18 2.48 -9.87
C LEU A 111 -2.49 1.17 -10.22
N THR A 112 -2.22 0.37 -9.20
CA THR A 112 -1.34 -0.78 -9.35
C THR A 112 -2.06 -2.06 -8.96
N GLN A 113 -2.24 -2.95 -9.93
CA GLN A 113 -2.80 -4.28 -9.73
C GLN A 113 -1.68 -5.25 -9.38
N VAL A 114 -1.95 -6.14 -8.43
CA VAL A 114 -0.99 -7.14 -7.98
C VAL A 114 -1.64 -8.51 -8.02
N GLU A 115 -1.06 -9.40 -8.80
CA GLU A 115 -1.55 -10.77 -8.93
C GLU A 115 -1.28 -11.57 -7.67
N VAL A 116 -2.25 -12.38 -7.29
CA VAL A 116 -2.16 -13.31 -6.16
C VAL A 116 -2.59 -14.71 -6.59
N ASP A 117 -2.10 -15.74 -5.90
CA ASP A 117 -2.49 -17.12 -6.16
C ASP A 117 -3.92 -17.37 -5.65
N PRO A 118 -4.87 -17.82 -6.50
CA PRO A 118 -6.22 -18.16 -6.05
C PRO A 118 -6.24 -19.32 -5.04
N TYR A 119 -5.18 -20.10 -4.95
CA TYR A 119 -5.03 -21.23 -4.03
C TYR A 119 -4.18 -20.91 -2.81
N ASP A 120 -3.82 -19.65 -2.59
CA ASP A 120 -3.09 -19.23 -1.38
C ASP A 120 -3.92 -19.57 -0.13
N ASP A 121 -3.30 -20.22 0.85
CA ASP A 121 -3.93 -20.61 2.11
C ASP A 121 -4.54 -19.44 2.89
N ALA A 122 -4.08 -18.23 2.64
CA ALA A 122 -4.64 -17.02 3.24
C ALA A 122 -6.13 -16.82 2.94
N PHE A 123 -6.64 -17.33 1.82
CA PHE A 123 -8.07 -17.27 1.51
C PHE A 123 -8.92 -18.17 2.42
N ASN A 124 -8.36 -19.29 2.88
CA ASN A 124 -9.00 -20.19 3.82
C ASN A 124 -8.79 -19.75 5.28
N ASN A 125 -7.73 -19.00 5.56
CA ASN A 125 -7.32 -18.57 6.89
C ASN A 125 -7.11 -17.05 6.94
N PRO A 126 -8.19 -16.23 6.84
CA PRO A 126 -8.07 -14.79 6.90
C PRO A 126 -7.60 -14.33 8.28
N VAL A 127 -6.58 -13.48 8.33
CA VAL A 127 -6.00 -12.97 9.58
C VAL A 127 -5.73 -11.46 9.57
N LYS A 128 -5.83 -10.81 8.42
CA LYS A 128 -5.47 -9.40 8.28
C LYS A 128 -6.58 -8.51 8.80
N LEU A 129 -6.27 -7.76 9.87
CA LEU A 129 -7.20 -6.78 10.45
C LEU A 129 -7.42 -5.59 9.51
N ILE A 130 -8.69 -5.24 9.28
CA ILE A 130 -9.07 -4.05 8.50
C ILE A 130 -10.14 -3.22 9.23
N GLY A 131 -10.29 -1.98 8.81
CA GLY A 131 -11.33 -1.07 9.33
C GLY A 131 -11.12 -0.65 10.79
N ARG A 132 -12.20 -0.20 11.42
CA ARG A 132 -12.25 0.24 12.82
C ARG A 132 -12.60 -0.91 13.77
N THR A 133 -12.46 -0.67 15.06
CA THR A 133 -13.02 -1.53 16.11
C THR A 133 -14.55 -1.49 16.04
N LEU A 134 -15.17 -2.64 16.17
CA LEU A 134 -16.62 -2.86 16.14
C LEU A 134 -17.12 -3.24 17.54
N THR A 135 -18.39 -2.91 17.83
CA THR A 135 -19.12 -3.50 18.97
C THR A 135 -19.45 -4.97 18.68
N LYS A 136 -19.99 -5.68 19.67
CA LYS A 136 -20.43 -7.07 19.47
C LYS A 136 -21.57 -7.16 18.46
N GLU A 137 -22.55 -6.25 18.56
CA GLU A 137 -23.71 -6.20 17.66
C GLU A 137 -23.30 -5.89 16.21
N GLU A 138 -22.34 -4.99 16.04
CA GLU A 138 -21.78 -4.68 14.72
C GLU A 138 -20.99 -5.86 14.14
N ALA A 139 -20.26 -6.60 14.99
CA ALA A 139 -19.53 -7.79 14.61
C ALA A 139 -20.49 -8.91 14.12
N ASP A 140 -21.55 -9.18 14.88
CA ASP A 140 -22.56 -10.17 14.52
C ASP A 140 -23.24 -9.80 13.17
N ALA A 141 -23.54 -8.53 12.97
CA ALA A 141 -24.09 -8.05 11.70
C ALA A 141 -23.10 -8.17 10.51
N GLU A 142 -21.80 -8.12 10.74
CA GLU A 142 -20.80 -8.39 9.70
C GLU A 142 -20.67 -9.88 9.39
N GLU A 143 -20.74 -10.75 10.41
CA GLU A 143 -20.75 -12.21 10.23
C GLU A 143 -22.00 -12.68 9.47
N GLU A 144 -23.18 -12.12 9.76
CA GLU A 144 -24.41 -12.40 9.01
C GLU A 144 -24.31 -12.07 7.50
N LYS A 145 -23.45 -11.10 7.13
CA LYS A 145 -23.13 -10.76 5.73
C LYS A 145 -22.08 -11.68 5.10
N GLY A 146 -21.57 -12.66 5.85
CA GLY A 146 -20.49 -13.56 5.40
C GLY A 146 -19.09 -12.97 5.54
N ASN A 147 -18.92 -11.88 6.28
CA ASN A 147 -17.60 -11.31 6.58
C ASN A 147 -16.97 -12.02 7.78
N TYR A 148 -15.66 -12.19 7.76
CA TYR A 148 -14.93 -12.72 8.90
C TYR A 148 -14.64 -11.62 9.92
N VAL A 149 -14.82 -11.94 11.20
CA VAL A 149 -14.54 -11.04 12.32
C VAL A 149 -13.69 -11.76 13.36
N THR A 150 -12.83 -11.06 14.05
CA THR A 150 -12.06 -11.58 15.19
C THR A 150 -12.18 -10.66 16.40
N LYS A 151 -12.13 -11.26 17.59
CA LYS A 151 -12.08 -10.52 18.85
C LYS A 151 -10.68 -9.94 19.06
N THR A 152 -10.60 -8.70 19.47
CA THR A 152 -9.36 -7.99 19.85
C THR A 152 -9.47 -7.51 21.30
N GLU A 153 -8.40 -6.95 21.85
CA GLU A 153 -8.40 -6.37 23.21
C GLU A 153 -9.45 -5.25 23.36
N ASP A 154 -9.65 -4.45 22.30
CA ASP A 154 -10.51 -3.26 22.31
C ASP A 154 -11.92 -3.52 21.73
N GLY A 155 -12.29 -4.79 21.44
CA GLY A 155 -13.59 -5.13 20.84
C GLY A 155 -13.47 -6.15 19.73
N TYR A 156 -14.08 -5.88 18.58
CA TYR A 156 -14.07 -6.77 17.41
C TYR A 156 -13.52 -6.06 16.18
N ARG A 157 -12.90 -6.80 15.28
CA ARG A 157 -12.44 -6.25 14.00
C ARG A 157 -12.67 -7.23 12.86
N ARG A 158 -12.97 -6.68 11.69
CA ARG A 158 -13.00 -7.49 10.48
C ARG A 158 -11.61 -7.99 10.14
N ILE A 159 -11.58 -9.22 9.62
CA ILE A 159 -10.37 -9.80 9.05
C ILE A 159 -10.63 -10.20 7.60
N VAL A 160 -9.59 -10.12 6.79
CA VAL A 160 -9.62 -10.52 5.39
C VAL A 160 -8.39 -11.36 5.05
N ALA A 161 -8.44 -12.06 3.93
CA ALA A 161 -7.29 -12.76 3.39
C ALA A 161 -6.14 -11.79 3.10
N ALA A 162 -4.91 -12.25 3.29
CA ALA A 162 -3.70 -11.51 2.95
C ALA A 162 -2.74 -12.42 2.16
N PRO A 163 -3.08 -12.77 0.90
CA PRO A 163 -2.25 -13.62 0.07
C PRO A 163 -0.93 -12.94 -0.28
N LYS A 164 0.05 -13.75 -0.68
CA LYS A 164 1.35 -13.25 -1.12
C LYS A 164 1.26 -12.67 -2.53
N PRO A 165 1.92 -11.52 -2.79
CA PRO A 165 2.01 -10.97 -4.13
C PRO A 165 2.86 -11.89 -5.02
N GLN A 166 2.42 -12.11 -6.27
CA GLN A 166 3.14 -12.92 -7.26
C GLN A 166 3.71 -12.08 -8.39
N ASP A 167 2.93 -11.11 -8.90
CA ASP A 167 3.36 -10.22 -9.96
C ASP A 167 2.73 -8.82 -9.81
N ILE A 168 3.37 -7.82 -10.41
CA ILE A 168 2.90 -6.43 -10.44
C ILE A 168 2.57 -6.09 -11.89
N VAL A 169 1.29 -5.98 -12.21
CA VAL A 169 0.80 -5.84 -13.59
C VAL A 169 1.38 -4.60 -14.28
N GLU A 170 1.42 -3.47 -13.60
CA GLU A 170 1.89 -2.20 -14.16
C GLU A 170 3.39 -1.96 -14.00
N ILE A 171 4.19 -2.99 -13.74
CA ILE A 171 5.63 -2.85 -13.44
C ILE A 171 6.42 -2.18 -14.58
N ASP A 172 6.04 -2.44 -15.83
CA ASP A 172 6.73 -1.84 -16.99
C ASP A 172 6.41 -0.35 -17.11
N SER A 173 5.17 0.06 -16.79
CA SER A 173 4.79 1.47 -16.72
C SER A 173 5.53 2.19 -15.59
N ILE A 174 5.64 1.57 -14.43
CA ILE A 174 6.40 2.07 -13.27
C ILE A 174 7.87 2.26 -13.66
N ARG A 175 8.47 1.24 -14.30
CA ARG A 175 9.86 1.27 -14.78
C ARG A 175 10.09 2.40 -15.76
N LEU A 176 9.21 2.56 -16.75
CA LEU A 176 9.31 3.59 -17.77
C LEU A 176 9.33 5.00 -17.17
N LEU A 177 8.41 5.28 -16.25
CA LEU A 177 8.34 6.58 -15.57
C LEU A 177 9.57 6.83 -14.68
N LEU A 178 10.01 5.80 -13.97
CA LEU A 178 11.22 5.89 -13.13
C LEU A 178 12.46 6.16 -13.97
N ASP A 179 12.64 5.46 -15.10
CA ASP A 179 13.77 5.65 -16.02
C ASP A 179 13.71 7.01 -16.72
N ALA A 180 12.50 7.57 -16.93
CA ALA A 180 12.31 8.95 -17.36
C ALA A 180 12.61 9.99 -16.27
N GLY A 181 13.00 9.55 -15.07
CA GLY A 181 13.40 10.41 -13.96
C GLY A 181 12.27 11.00 -13.15
N GLN A 182 11.05 10.47 -13.29
CA GLN A 182 9.90 10.85 -12.47
C GLN A 182 9.99 10.21 -11.08
N VAL A 183 9.28 10.80 -10.11
CA VAL A 183 8.99 10.16 -8.83
C VAL A 183 7.68 9.39 -8.99
N VAL A 184 7.67 8.11 -8.66
CA VAL A 184 6.51 7.24 -8.88
C VAL A 184 5.91 6.82 -7.54
N ILE A 185 4.59 6.90 -7.41
CA ILE A 185 3.82 6.35 -6.29
C ILE A 185 3.04 5.17 -6.87
N ALA A 186 3.22 3.97 -6.32
CA ALA A 186 2.63 2.76 -6.84
C ALA A 186 2.33 1.74 -5.73
N ALA A 187 1.50 0.76 -6.01
CA ALA A 187 1.13 -0.34 -5.11
C ALA A 187 0.73 0.13 -3.71
N GLY A 188 -0.11 1.16 -3.63
CA GLY A 188 -0.68 1.64 -2.38
C GLY A 188 -1.46 0.54 -1.66
N GLY A 189 -1.19 0.37 -0.34
CA GLY A 189 -1.81 -0.69 0.45
C GLY A 189 -1.35 -2.11 0.10
N GLY A 190 -0.30 -2.24 -0.70
CA GLY A 190 0.18 -3.50 -1.24
C GLY A 190 -0.31 -3.78 -2.66
N GLY A 191 -1.05 -2.83 -3.25
CA GLY A 191 -1.68 -2.97 -4.57
C GLY A 191 -3.13 -3.44 -4.52
N ILE A 192 -3.78 -3.42 -5.67
CA ILE A 192 -5.13 -3.94 -5.87
C ILE A 192 -5.01 -5.45 -6.13
N PRO A 193 -5.47 -6.31 -5.19
CA PRO A 193 -5.33 -7.75 -5.39
C PRO A 193 -6.22 -8.24 -6.53
N VAL A 194 -5.63 -8.95 -7.48
CA VAL A 194 -6.32 -9.51 -8.64
C VAL A 194 -5.98 -10.98 -8.86
N LEU A 195 -6.93 -11.69 -9.44
CA LEU A 195 -6.82 -13.09 -9.83
C LEU A 195 -6.88 -13.17 -11.35
N PRO A 196 -5.83 -13.68 -12.02
CA PRO A 196 -5.90 -13.95 -13.45
C PRO A 196 -6.95 -15.02 -13.75
N GLN A 197 -7.90 -14.72 -14.63
CA GLN A 197 -8.91 -15.66 -15.09
C GLN A 197 -9.08 -15.51 -16.60
N ASN A 198 -8.50 -16.43 -17.37
CA ASN A 198 -8.37 -16.33 -18.81
C ASN A 198 -7.63 -15.04 -19.23
N GLU A 199 -8.32 -14.15 -19.94
CA GLU A 199 -7.78 -12.87 -20.42
C GLU A 199 -8.13 -11.69 -19.50
N GLU A 200 -8.87 -11.95 -18.42
CA GLU A 200 -9.35 -10.92 -17.48
C GLU A 200 -8.63 -10.99 -16.14
N LEU A 201 -8.51 -9.83 -15.49
CA LEU A 201 -8.09 -9.72 -14.11
C LEU A 201 -9.31 -9.46 -13.22
N LYS A 202 -9.65 -10.41 -12.36
CA LYS A 202 -10.75 -10.26 -11.42
C LYS A 202 -10.24 -9.82 -10.05
N GLY A 203 -10.87 -8.77 -9.50
CA GLY A 203 -10.54 -8.29 -8.15
C GLY A 203 -10.78 -9.37 -7.09
N ALA A 204 -9.78 -9.62 -6.25
CA ALA A 204 -9.88 -10.54 -5.13
C ALA A 204 -10.45 -9.85 -3.88
N SER A 205 -11.22 -10.61 -3.06
CA SER A 205 -11.68 -10.15 -1.74
C SER A 205 -10.57 -10.32 -0.70
N ALA A 206 -9.50 -9.58 -0.86
CA ALA A 206 -8.28 -9.68 -0.08
C ALA A 206 -7.59 -8.31 0.07
N VAL A 207 -6.57 -8.25 0.88
CA VAL A 207 -5.57 -7.16 0.89
C VAL A 207 -4.18 -7.78 0.83
N ILE A 208 -3.19 -7.05 0.35
CA ILE A 208 -1.82 -7.55 0.27
C ILE A 208 -0.96 -6.81 1.29
N GLU A 209 0.00 -7.51 1.87
CA GLU A 209 0.96 -6.87 2.78
C GLU A 209 1.91 -5.96 2.00
N LYS A 210 1.82 -4.68 2.26
CA LYS A 210 2.61 -3.62 1.59
C LYS A 210 4.11 -3.95 1.53
N ASP A 211 4.66 -4.49 2.62
CA ASP A 211 6.11 -4.73 2.68
C ASP A 211 6.54 -5.89 1.78
N LEU A 212 5.66 -6.90 1.57
CA LEU A 212 5.89 -7.97 0.61
C LEU A 212 5.87 -7.44 -0.83
N THR A 213 4.86 -6.64 -1.18
CA THR A 213 4.80 -6.01 -2.51
C THR A 213 5.96 -5.04 -2.75
N SER A 214 6.38 -4.31 -1.72
CA SER A 214 7.55 -3.42 -1.84
C SER A 214 8.83 -4.20 -2.10
N GLY A 215 8.97 -5.38 -1.50
CA GLY A 215 10.07 -6.31 -1.77
C GLY A 215 10.05 -6.84 -3.20
N LEU A 216 8.88 -7.32 -3.66
CA LEU A 216 8.68 -7.78 -5.03
C LEU A 216 8.96 -6.65 -6.05
N MET A 217 8.46 -5.44 -5.79
CA MET A 217 8.74 -4.27 -6.63
C MET A 217 10.23 -3.94 -6.70
N ALA A 218 10.93 -4.01 -5.58
CA ALA A 218 12.38 -3.78 -5.54
C ALA A 218 13.14 -4.81 -6.37
N GLU A 219 12.73 -6.08 -6.31
CA GLU A 219 13.29 -7.16 -7.13
C GLU A 219 13.03 -6.92 -8.62
N MET A 220 11.77 -6.70 -9.01
CA MET A 220 11.37 -6.53 -10.40
C MET A 220 11.98 -5.28 -11.06
N LEU A 221 12.21 -4.21 -10.30
CA LEU A 221 12.86 -2.99 -10.77
C LEU A 221 14.40 -3.07 -10.72
N ASN A 222 14.98 -4.15 -10.17
CA ASN A 222 16.39 -4.24 -9.82
C ASN A 222 16.84 -3.00 -9.02
N ALA A 223 16.11 -2.68 -7.95
CA ALA A 223 16.38 -1.53 -7.11
C ALA A 223 17.67 -1.75 -6.30
N ASP A 224 18.43 -0.67 -6.12
CA ASP A 224 19.66 -0.69 -5.33
C ASP A 224 19.36 -0.72 -3.81
N MET A 225 18.13 -0.31 -3.40
CA MET A 225 17.75 -0.24 -2.00
C MET A 225 16.22 -0.33 -1.84
N LEU A 226 15.78 -1.05 -0.80
CA LEU A 226 14.44 -0.98 -0.23
C LEU A 226 14.54 -0.29 1.13
N MET A 227 13.81 0.81 1.32
CA MET A 227 13.75 1.58 2.55
C MET A 227 12.34 1.50 3.14
N ILE A 228 12.21 0.94 4.35
CA ILE A 228 10.93 0.85 5.05
C ILE A 228 10.90 1.94 6.12
N LEU A 229 10.07 2.96 5.92
CA LEU A 229 9.86 4.04 6.89
C LEU A 229 8.73 3.66 7.85
N THR A 230 9.11 3.36 9.06
CA THR A 230 8.21 3.00 10.15
C THR A 230 8.53 3.81 11.39
N SER A 231 7.62 3.81 12.36
CA SER A 231 7.77 4.54 13.63
C SER A 231 8.29 3.68 14.77
N VAL A 232 8.67 2.44 14.53
CA VAL A 232 9.26 1.56 15.55
C VAL A 232 10.78 1.66 15.49
N GLU A 233 11.42 1.67 16.66
CA GLU A 233 12.89 1.80 16.79
C GLU A 233 13.64 0.55 16.31
N ASN A 234 12.97 -0.62 16.27
CA ASN A 234 13.58 -1.86 15.82
C ASN A 234 12.66 -2.60 14.83
N VAL A 235 13.19 -2.99 13.68
CA VAL A 235 12.53 -3.92 12.75
C VAL A 235 12.99 -5.34 13.09
N SER A 236 12.06 -6.19 13.50
CA SER A 236 12.32 -7.61 13.60
C SER A 236 12.49 -8.16 12.20
N THR A 237 13.71 -8.57 11.84
CA THR A 237 13.95 -9.32 10.61
C THR A 237 13.50 -10.76 10.84
N SER A 238 12.25 -11.07 10.49
CA SER A 238 11.93 -12.47 10.18
C SER A 238 12.63 -12.79 8.86
N ARG A 239 13.61 -13.69 8.90
CA ARG A 239 14.25 -14.20 7.70
C ARG A 239 13.16 -14.82 6.83
N ILE A 240 12.88 -14.23 5.68
CA ILE A 240 12.18 -14.92 4.61
C ILE A 240 13.20 -15.92 4.07
N SER A 241 13.13 -17.14 4.54
CA SER A 241 13.93 -18.24 4.02
C SER A 241 13.31 -18.74 2.73
N SER A 242 13.71 -18.17 1.60
CA SER A 242 13.69 -18.90 0.35
C SER A 242 15.07 -19.54 0.12
N PRO A 243 15.16 -20.81 -0.36
CA PRO A 243 16.42 -21.57 -0.28
C PRO A 243 17.50 -21.16 -1.27
N GLU A 244 17.38 -20.15 -2.11
CA GLU A 244 18.35 -19.93 -3.19
C GLU A 244 18.78 -18.49 -3.53
N ARG A 245 18.47 -17.45 -2.73
CA ARG A 245 19.18 -16.17 -2.88
C ARG A 245 19.27 -15.43 -1.56
N THR A 246 20.47 -15.36 -1.02
CA THR A 246 20.80 -14.45 0.07
C THR A 246 20.83 -13.03 -0.52
N ILE A 247 19.79 -12.23 -0.29
CA ILE A 247 19.84 -10.80 -0.58
C ILE A 247 20.69 -10.16 0.52
N THR A 248 21.97 -10.01 0.28
CA THR A 248 22.85 -9.16 1.06
C THR A 248 22.77 -7.75 0.50
N SER A 249 21.76 -6.99 0.94
CA SER A 249 21.73 -5.54 0.73
C SER A 249 21.67 -4.87 2.09
N PRO A 250 22.51 -3.85 2.34
CA PRO A 250 22.46 -3.13 3.60
C PRO A 250 21.14 -2.37 3.69
N VAL A 251 20.29 -2.86 4.56
CA VAL A 251 19.09 -2.16 4.99
C VAL A 251 19.47 -1.23 6.12
N ILE A 252 18.80 -0.09 6.14
CA ILE A 252 18.54 0.73 7.32
C ILE A 252 19.31 2.04 7.38
N GLY A 253 18.58 3.10 7.02
CA GLY A 253 18.76 4.42 7.59
C GLY A 253 17.54 4.73 8.46
N TRP A 254 17.76 4.94 9.73
CA TRP A 254 16.73 5.40 10.68
C TRP A 254 16.62 6.92 10.56
N ILE A 255 15.40 7.43 10.50
CA ILE A 255 15.12 8.84 10.79
C ILE A 255 14.05 8.84 11.87
N THR A 256 14.51 9.01 13.12
CA THR A 256 13.67 9.43 14.24
C THR A 256 13.52 10.94 14.18
N SER A 257 12.32 11.44 14.20
CA SER A 257 11.98 12.83 14.50
C SER A 257 10.89 12.87 15.55
#